data_f48b3da5f6644479c2804f8266f886d9
#
_entry.id   f48b3da5f6644479c2804f8266f886d9
#
_cell.length_a   1.000
_cell.length_b   1.000
_cell.length_c   1.000
_cell.angle_alpha   90.00
_cell.angle_beta   90.00
_cell.angle_gamma   90.00
#
_symmetry.space_group_name_H-M   'P 1'
#
loop_
_entity.id
_entity.type
_entity.pdbx_description
1 polymer ?
#
loop_
_entity_poly.entity_id
_entity_poly.type
_entity_poly.pdbx_seq_one_letter_code
_entity_poly.pdbx_strand_id
1 'polypeptide(L)'
;MLSQSNDVAFELAKRGFDVTVFTAIPDYPKGKFFDGYSLTKRRTEDVNGVNVIRLPIIPRGKGGTIRLVLNYVSYFFCLSIFTFFHTFRHKYDRIFIHLTSPFFIGACARKMSKRQKTPMIFWTLDLWPESLMSAGGISNPLVIKPQIKMVQKVYEQCSKILIGSKGFAKSICEKGDFKDKLVYFPNWAEDIKGKVPIDFDIRSIKPFDDENAFIILFAGNLGEAQNLDAVIEAANLVRENSRIKFVFVGDGRRREHLQNIVKKYALEETVSFTGRYPIETMPVFMQNASVLLFSLKDEPCFNLTVPSKVQFYMSQGKPILAMINGDGADLIKEANCGMSVPAGDYEALADAVRQYFTMQKEELEVLGFNGMTFYKENFNKEVSMNLLESLL
;
A
#
# COMPACT_ATOMS: atom_id res chain seq x y z
N MET A 1 10.31 0.81 8.11
CA MET A 1 9.55 0.42 6.91
C MET A 1 10.33 0.92 5.70
N LEU A 2 11.02 0.01 5.01
CA LEU A 2 11.60 0.32 3.71
C LEU A 2 10.42 0.51 2.76
N SER A 3 10.27 1.70 2.17
CA SER A 3 9.25 1.87 1.14
C SER A 3 9.69 1.13 -0.11
N GLN A 4 8.77 0.66 -0.94
CA GLN A 4 9.08 0.03 -2.22
C GLN A 4 10.00 0.90 -3.09
N SER A 5 9.94 2.23 -2.96
CA SER A 5 10.87 3.15 -3.63
C SER A 5 12.32 2.94 -3.22
N ASN A 6 12.58 2.72 -1.92
CA ASN A 6 13.93 2.41 -1.44
C ASN A 6 14.39 1.06 -1.96
N ASP A 7 13.48 0.09 -1.97
CA ASP A 7 13.76 -1.27 -2.43
C ASP A 7 14.15 -1.28 -3.92
N VAL A 8 13.43 -0.55 -4.76
CA VAL A 8 13.76 -0.36 -6.18
C VAL A 8 15.11 0.34 -6.34
N ALA A 9 15.35 1.45 -5.63
CA ALA A 9 16.58 2.21 -5.75
C ALA A 9 17.83 1.40 -5.35
N PHE A 10 17.75 0.68 -4.24
CA PHE A 10 18.84 -0.17 -3.76
C PHE A 10 19.10 -1.36 -4.70
N GLU A 11 18.04 -1.95 -5.24
CA GLU A 11 18.17 -3.06 -6.17
C GLU A 11 18.81 -2.63 -7.50
N LEU A 12 18.42 -1.46 -8.05
CA LEU A 12 19.05 -0.89 -9.23
C LEU A 12 20.55 -0.59 -8.99
N ALA A 13 20.89 -0.01 -7.81
CA ALA A 13 22.28 0.23 -7.47
C ALA A 13 23.11 -1.07 -7.39
N LYS A 14 22.54 -2.15 -6.81
CA LYS A 14 23.19 -3.48 -6.78
C LYS A 14 23.42 -4.06 -8.19
N ARG A 15 22.54 -3.74 -9.14
CA ARG A 15 22.63 -4.15 -10.55
C ARG A 15 23.59 -3.28 -11.35
N GLY A 16 24.28 -2.33 -10.71
CA GLY A 16 25.32 -1.51 -11.33
C GLY A 16 24.83 -0.19 -11.95
N PHE A 17 23.59 0.20 -11.70
CA PHE A 17 23.10 1.53 -12.11
C PHE A 17 23.64 2.62 -11.17
N ASP A 18 24.03 3.77 -11.72
CA ASP A 18 24.28 4.99 -10.95
C ASP A 18 22.92 5.66 -10.59
N VAL A 19 22.49 5.47 -9.36
CA VAL A 19 21.16 5.87 -8.91
C VAL A 19 21.23 7.14 -8.07
N THR A 20 20.56 8.20 -8.52
CA THR A 20 20.35 9.42 -7.73
C THR A 20 18.87 9.59 -7.39
N VAL A 21 18.56 9.68 -6.10
CA VAL A 21 17.19 9.84 -5.58
C VAL A 21 16.97 11.28 -5.10
N PHE A 22 15.97 11.97 -5.65
CA PHE A 22 15.46 13.24 -5.14
C PHE A 22 14.27 12.98 -4.21
N THR A 23 14.39 13.38 -2.96
CA THR A 23 13.36 13.19 -1.94
C THR A 23 13.25 14.39 -1.01
N ALA A 24 12.30 14.39 -0.11
CA ALA A 24 12.17 15.39 0.93
C ALA A 24 13.00 15.03 2.17
N ILE A 25 13.34 16.04 3.00
CA ILE A 25 13.84 15.78 4.35
C ILE A 25 12.75 15.01 5.12
N PRO A 26 13.08 13.86 5.78
CA PRO A 26 12.08 12.99 6.39
C PRO A 26 11.40 13.67 7.59
N ASP A 27 10.06 13.74 7.56
CA ASP A 27 9.22 14.32 8.62
C ASP A 27 8.02 13.43 9.02
N TYR A 28 7.68 12.43 8.20
CA TYR A 28 6.55 11.54 8.45
C TYR A 28 6.99 10.25 9.15
N PRO A 29 6.25 9.73 10.15
CA PRO A 29 4.95 10.22 10.67
C PRO A 29 5.05 11.27 11.78
N LYS A 30 6.26 11.61 12.26
CA LYS A 30 6.46 12.46 13.45
C LYS A 30 6.00 13.91 13.28
N GLY A 31 5.80 14.39 12.04
CA GLY A 31 5.45 15.77 11.73
C GLY A 31 6.59 16.78 11.96
N LYS A 32 7.76 16.32 12.39
CA LYS A 32 9.01 17.10 12.55
C LYS A 32 10.16 16.31 11.92
N PHE A 33 11.23 17.00 11.54
CA PHE A 33 12.40 16.32 11.01
C PHE A 33 12.92 15.27 11.98
N PHE A 34 13.35 14.14 11.43
CA PHE A 34 13.97 13.08 12.22
C PHE A 34 15.32 13.55 12.79
N ASP A 35 15.74 12.93 13.88
CA ASP A 35 16.99 13.26 14.53
C ASP A 35 18.17 13.06 13.56
N GLY A 36 19.08 14.03 13.55
CA GLY A 36 20.20 14.08 12.62
C GLY A 36 19.90 14.72 11.27
N TYR A 37 18.64 15.01 10.93
CA TYR A 37 18.25 15.70 9.69
C TYR A 37 17.81 17.15 9.96
N SER A 38 18.25 18.07 9.11
CA SER A 38 17.83 19.47 9.17
C SER A 38 17.94 20.12 7.79
N LEU A 39 17.60 21.42 7.71
CA LEU A 39 17.79 22.21 6.49
C LEU A 39 19.26 22.30 6.04
N THR A 40 20.21 22.01 6.92
CA THR A 40 21.65 22.10 6.65
C THR A 40 22.41 20.79 6.82
N LYS A 41 21.82 19.78 7.50
CA LYS A 41 22.48 18.49 7.81
C LYS A 41 21.89 17.35 7.02
N ARG A 42 22.73 16.43 6.55
CA ARG A 42 22.38 15.20 5.80
C ARG A 42 21.47 15.45 4.61
N ARG A 43 21.77 16.49 3.85
CA ARG A 43 21.00 16.80 2.64
C ARG A 43 21.44 15.98 1.44
N THR A 44 22.68 15.58 1.40
CA THR A 44 23.22 14.65 0.40
C THR A 44 24.02 13.59 1.11
N GLU A 45 23.72 12.33 0.85
CA GLU A 45 24.46 11.19 1.40
C GLU A 45 24.34 9.98 0.48
N ASP A 46 25.36 9.11 0.51
CA ASP A 46 25.26 7.76 -0.05
C ASP A 46 24.56 6.84 0.94
N VAL A 47 23.57 6.12 0.46
CA VAL A 47 22.85 5.10 1.23
C VAL A 47 22.80 3.83 0.40
N ASN A 48 23.59 2.84 0.77
CA ASN A 48 23.70 1.55 0.08
C ASN A 48 24.00 1.68 -1.44
N GLY A 49 24.89 2.60 -1.82
CA GLY A 49 25.27 2.85 -3.20
C GLY A 49 24.29 3.75 -3.98
N VAL A 50 23.33 4.33 -3.29
CA VAL A 50 22.37 5.30 -3.87
C VAL A 50 22.70 6.71 -3.40
N ASN A 51 22.92 7.63 -4.32
CA ASN A 51 23.10 9.05 -4.01
C ASN A 51 21.76 9.71 -3.68
N VAL A 52 21.49 9.97 -2.40
CA VAL A 52 20.22 10.53 -1.92
C VAL A 52 20.35 12.04 -1.69
N ILE A 53 19.58 12.82 -2.43
CA ILE A 53 19.51 14.29 -2.29
C ILE A 53 18.18 14.68 -1.68
N ARG A 54 18.23 15.24 -0.45
CA ARG A 54 17.04 15.66 0.31
C ARG A 54 16.79 17.15 0.17
N LEU A 55 15.58 17.46 -0.26
CA LEU A 55 15.16 18.84 -0.47
C LEU A 55 14.41 19.38 0.74
N PRO A 56 14.54 20.69 1.00
CA PRO A 56 13.82 21.36 2.09
C PRO A 56 12.31 21.25 1.91
N ILE A 57 11.61 21.08 3.03
CA ILE A 57 10.15 21.14 3.11
C ILE A 57 9.71 21.88 4.36
N ILE A 58 8.47 22.34 4.37
CA ILE A 58 7.80 22.76 5.61
C ILE A 58 7.28 21.50 6.29
N PRO A 59 7.70 21.16 7.52
CA PRO A 59 7.25 19.96 8.21
C PRO A 59 5.74 19.96 8.45
N ARG A 60 5.13 18.76 8.41
CA ARG A 60 3.67 18.56 8.60
C ARG A 60 3.15 19.00 9.96
N GLY A 61 4.02 19.13 10.96
CA GLY A 61 3.66 19.52 12.32
C GLY A 61 2.74 18.51 12.98
N LYS A 62 1.80 18.99 13.78
CA LYS A 62 0.78 18.15 14.43
C LYS A 62 -0.31 17.63 13.47
N GLY A 63 -0.17 17.88 12.16
CA GLY A 63 -1.16 17.50 11.14
C GLY A 63 -2.14 18.64 10.83
N GLY A 64 -3.17 18.31 10.07
CA GLY A 64 -4.16 19.24 9.56
C GLY A 64 -3.97 19.62 8.09
N THR A 65 -5.07 19.93 7.40
CA THR A 65 -5.10 20.12 5.95
C THR A 65 -4.17 21.22 5.48
N ILE A 66 -4.14 22.36 6.17
CA ILE A 66 -3.29 23.52 5.78
C ILE A 66 -1.80 23.14 5.86
N ARG A 67 -1.38 22.49 6.94
CA ARG A 67 0.03 22.05 7.11
C ARG A 67 0.42 21.02 6.07
N LEU A 68 -0.47 20.09 5.72
CA LEU A 68 -0.24 19.10 4.68
C LEU A 68 -0.08 19.78 3.30
N VAL A 69 -0.94 20.74 2.98
CA VAL A 69 -0.84 21.52 1.73
C VAL A 69 0.48 22.29 1.68
N LEU A 70 0.86 23.00 2.75
CA LEU A 70 2.13 23.72 2.84
C LEU A 70 3.35 22.79 2.68
N ASN A 71 3.31 21.60 3.28
CA ASN A 71 4.35 20.58 3.13
C ASN A 71 4.50 20.19 1.65
N TYR A 72 3.42 19.86 0.99
CA TYR A 72 3.43 19.46 -0.42
C TYR A 72 3.86 20.58 -1.37
N VAL A 73 3.31 21.78 -1.17
CA VAL A 73 3.63 22.96 -1.98
C VAL A 73 5.09 23.35 -1.82
N SER A 74 5.62 23.37 -0.59
CA SER A 74 7.04 23.66 -0.35
C SER A 74 7.96 22.66 -1.05
N TYR A 75 7.62 21.35 -1.01
CA TYR A 75 8.39 20.33 -1.72
C TYR A 75 8.36 20.55 -3.23
N PHE A 76 7.18 20.82 -3.79
CA PHE A 76 7.04 21.10 -5.23
C PHE A 76 7.92 22.27 -5.69
N PHE A 77 7.90 23.38 -4.95
CA PHE A 77 8.73 24.57 -5.29
C PHE A 77 10.22 24.26 -5.14
N CYS A 78 10.64 23.64 -4.04
CA CYS A 78 12.04 23.27 -3.83
C CYS A 78 12.52 22.29 -4.90
N LEU A 79 11.73 21.27 -5.25
CA LEU A 79 12.06 20.30 -6.29
C LEU A 79 12.12 20.98 -7.68
N SER A 80 11.17 21.87 -7.99
CA SER A 80 11.15 22.59 -9.27
C SER A 80 12.39 23.46 -9.46
N ILE A 81 12.76 24.24 -8.45
CA ILE A 81 13.94 25.11 -8.48
C ILE A 81 15.22 24.26 -8.53
N PHE A 82 15.31 23.26 -7.66
CA PHE A 82 16.47 22.39 -7.61
C PHE A 82 16.70 21.67 -8.95
N THR A 83 15.68 20.99 -9.49
CA THR A 83 15.80 20.27 -10.76
C THR A 83 16.08 21.21 -11.93
N PHE A 84 15.59 22.46 -11.88
CA PHE A 84 15.93 23.46 -12.89
C PHE A 84 17.44 23.71 -12.96
N PHE A 85 18.11 24.03 -11.85
CA PHE A 85 19.54 24.32 -11.81
C PHE A 85 20.40 23.06 -11.90
N HIS A 86 19.99 21.97 -11.26
CA HIS A 86 20.74 20.73 -11.23
C HIS A 86 20.93 20.10 -12.61
N THR A 87 19.91 20.19 -13.45
CA THR A 87 19.94 19.64 -14.82
C THR A 87 20.85 20.37 -15.81
N PHE A 88 21.40 21.53 -15.45
CA PHE A 88 22.44 22.17 -16.27
C PHE A 88 23.82 21.50 -16.08
N ARG A 89 24.05 20.89 -14.94
CA ARG A 89 25.34 20.31 -14.58
C ARG A 89 25.36 18.77 -14.60
N HIS A 90 24.17 18.15 -14.46
CA HIS A 90 24.03 16.70 -14.36
C HIS A 90 23.05 16.21 -15.43
N LYS A 91 23.46 15.21 -16.20
CA LYS A 91 22.61 14.52 -17.16
C LYS A 91 22.24 13.16 -16.63
N TYR A 92 21.05 12.70 -16.98
CA TYR A 92 20.53 11.38 -16.59
C TYR A 92 20.05 10.66 -17.85
N ASP A 93 20.31 9.37 -17.94
CA ASP A 93 19.88 8.53 -19.07
C ASP A 93 18.41 8.17 -18.97
N ARG A 94 17.90 8.06 -17.72
CA ARG A 94 16.50 7.73 -17.43
C ARG A 94 15.99 8.52 -16.23
N ILE A 95 14.69 8.76 -16.23
CA ILE A 95 13.97 9.34 -15.09
C ILE A 95 12.91 8.33 -14.69
N PHE A 96 13.02 7.79 -13.48
CA PHE A 96 12.02 6.90 -12.89
C PHE A 96 11.24 7.64 -11.79
N ILE A 97 9.91 7.60 -11.88
CA ILE A 97 9.03 8.25 -10.90
C ILE A 97 8.26 7.16 -10.16
N HIS A 98 8.51 7.05 -8.88
CA HIS A 98 7.72 6.27 -7.94
C HIS A 98 6.79 7.23 -7.21
N LEU A 99 5.51 7.23 -7.58
CA LEU A 99 4.59 8.23 -7.05
C LEU A 99 3.34 7.61 -6.45
N THR A 100 3.11 7.94 -5.17
CA THR A 100 1.84 7.76 -4.50
C THR A 100 1.05 9.08 -4.52
N SER A 101 1.46 10.05 -3.69
CA SER A 101 0.83 11.37 -3.58
C SER A 101 1.88 12.37 -3.08
N PRO A 102 1.86 13.63 -3.55
CA PRO A 102 0.95 14.28 -4.49
C PRO A 102 1.44 14.23 -5.95
N PHE A 103 0.52 14.13 -6.90
CA PHE A 103 0.84 13.93 -8.34
C PHE A 103 1.66 15.06 -8.98
N PHE A 104 1.61 16.29 -8.49
CA PHE A 104 2.31 17.43 -9.11
C PHE A 104 3.85 17.30 -9.11
N ILE A 105 4.42 16.37 -8.34
CA ILE A 105 5.84 16.00 -8.44
C ILE A 105 6.17 15.49 -9.84
N GLY A 106 5.25 14.77 -10.47
CA GLY A 106 5.37 14.33 -11.87
C GLY A 106 5.55 15.50 -12.87
N ALA A 107 4.98 16.67 -12.56
CA ALA A 107 5.18 17.87 -13.39
C ALA A 107 6.62 18.38 -13.34
N CYS A 108 7.32 18.24 -12.20
CA CYS A 108 8.74 18.59 -12.07
C CYS A 108 9.59 17.64 -12.93
N ALA A 109 9.36 16.33 -12.81
CA ALA A 109 10.06 15.32 -13.57
C ALA A 109 9.81 15.47 -15.09
N ARG A 110 8.56 15.79 -15.50
CA ARG A 110 8.25 16.12 -16.88
C ARG A 110 9.06 17.29 -17.43
N LYS A 111 9.21 18.38 -16.65
CA LYS A 111 10.03 19.54 -17.06
C LYS A 111 11.50 19.14 -17.21
N MET A 112 12.01 18.32 -16.30
CA MET A 112 13.36 17.77 -16.34
C MET A 112 13.57 16.90 -17.59
N SER A 113 12.66 15.93 -17.83
CA SER A 113 12.67 15.05 -19.00
C SER A 113 12.68 15.84 -20.33
N LYS A 114 11.81 16.85 -20.47
CA LYS A 114 11.78 17.71 -21.67
C LYS A 114 13.08 18.47 -21.90
N ARG A 115 13.67 19.03 -20.83
CA ARG A 115 14.90 19.81 -20.94
C ARG A 115 16.09 18.94 -21.38
N GLN A 116 16.21 17.76 -20.79
CA GLN A 116 17.32 16.85 -21.07
C GLN A 116 17.07 15.91 -22.25
N LYS A 117 15.83 15.87 -22.77
CA LYS A 117 15.36 14.90 -23.76
C LYS A 117 15.53 13.45 -23.25
N THR A 118 15.36 13.25 -21.94
CA THR A 118 15.55 11.98 -21.24
C THR A 118 14.23 11.23 -21.15
N PRO A 119 14.17 9.95 -21.52
CA PRO A 119 12.97 9.11 -21.34
C PRO A 119 12.54 9.06 -19.86
N MET A 120 11.23 9.06 -19.65
CA MET A 120 10.62 9.08 -18.32
C MET A 120 9.69 7.90 -18.15
N ILE A 121 9.91 7.11 -17.10
CA ILE A 121 9.06 5.99 -16.69
C ILE A 121 8.32 6.40 -15.44
N PHE A 122 7.01 6.18 -15.41
CA PHE A 122 6.16 6.56 -14.31
C PHE A 122 5.49 5.33 -13.69
N TRP A 123 5.77 5.03 -12.44
CA TRP A 123 5.08 3.99 -11.70
C TRP A 123 3.89 4.56 -10.95
N THR A 124 2.70 4.25 -11.45
CA THR A 124 1.42 4.70 -10.90
C THR A 124 0.99 3.78 -9.78
N LEU A 125 0.98 4.29 -8.57
CA LEU A 125 0.50 3.59 -7.36
C LEU A 125 -0.85 4.12 -6.89
N ASP A 126 -1.17 5.37 -7.25
CA ASP A 126 -2.45 6.02 -7.00
C ASP A 126 -2.98 6.64 -8.29
N LEU A 127 -4.27 6.47 -8.56
CA LEU A 127 -4.94 7.16 -9.66
C LEU A 127 -5.25 8.61 -9.31
N TRP A 128 -4.88 9.54 -10.17
CA TRP A 128 -5.16 10.97 -10.02
C TRP A 128 -5.97 11.49 -11.22
N PRO A 129 -6.98 12.34 -10.95
CA PRO A 129 -7.36 12.94 -9.67
C PRO A 129 -8.29 12.10 -8.79
N GLU A 130 -8.58 10.82 -9.14
CA GLU A 130 -9.54 9.96 -8.46
C GLU A 130 -9.24 9.83 -6.95
N SER A 131 -7.97 9.65 -6.57
CA SER A 131 -7.55 9.58 -5.16
C SER A 131 -7.82 10.90 -4.41
N LEU A 132 -7.74 12.05 -5.10
CA LEU A 132 -8.08 13.34 -4.50
C LEU A 132 -9.60 13.47 -4.27
N MET A 133 -10.40 12.90 -5.16
CA MET A 133 -11.87 12.90 -5.03
C MET A 133 -12.32 11.99 -3.90
N SER A 134 -11.84 10.76 -3.85
CA SER A 134 -12.24 9.76 -2.85
C SER A 134 -11.67 10.06 -1.47
N ALA A 135 -10.36 10.25 -1.34
CA ALA A 135 -9.73 10.48 -0.03
C ALA A 135 -9.82 11.94 0.46
N GLY A 136 -9.90 12.90 -0.46
CA GLY A 136 -9.95 14.33 -0.16
C GLY A 136 -11.35 14.94 -0.17
N GLY A 137 -12.37 14.22 -0.65
CA GLY A 137 -13.73 14.73 -0.79
C GLY A 137 -13.85 15.93 -1.76
N ILE A 138 -12.85 16.14 -2.62
CA ILE A 138 -12.79 17.30 -3.53
C ILE A 138 -13.39 16.92 -4.88
N SER A 139 -14.59 17.42 -5.16
CA SER A 139 -15.30 17.19 -6.43
C SER A 139 -15.47 18.44 -7.30
N ASN A 140 -15.00 19.62 -6.83
CA ASN A 140 -15.16 20.87 -7.56
C ASN A 140 -14.46 20.82 -8.94
N PRO A 141 -15.20 21.00 -10.06
CA PRO A 141 -14.63 20.93 -11.41
C PRO A 141 -13.50 21.95 -11.67
N LEU A 142 -13.52 23.09 -10.99
CA LEU A 142 -12.46 24.11 -11.11
C LEU A 142 -11.12 23.62 -10.53
N VAL A 143 -11.14 22.66 -9.59
CA VAL A 143 -9.94 22.01 -9.05
C VAL A 143 -9.59 20.78 -9.85
N ILE A 144 -10.56 19.96 -10.23
CA ILE A 144 -10.34 18.66 -10.88
C ILE A 144 -9.86 18.80 -12.33
N LYS A 145 -10.46 19.69 -13.14
CA LYS A 145 -10.09 19.86 -14.56
C LYS A 145 -8.61 20.23 -14.76
N PRO A 146 -8.00 21.18 -14.01
CA PRO A 146 -6.57 21.44 -14.10
C PRO A 146 -5.70 20.22 -13.73
N GLN A 147 -6.13 19.40 -12.75
CA GLN A 147 -5.43 18.18 -12.35
C GLN A 147 -5.44 17.15 -13.50
N ILE A 148 -6.59 16.90 -14.13
CA ILE A 148 -6.68 16.00 -15.30
C ILE A 148 -5.69 16.45 -16.38
N LYS A 149 -5.68 17.73 -16.75
CA LYS A 149 -4.76 18.27 -17.75
C LYS A 149 -3.28 18.11 -17.37
N MET A 150 -2.98 18.22 -16.07
CA MET A 150 -1.63 17.99 -15.57
C MET A 150 -1.24 16.52 -15.68
N VAL A 151 -2.13 15.61 -15.30
CA VAL A 151 -1.94 14.15 -15.41
C VAL A 151 -1.72 13.75 -16.87
N GLN A 152 -2.58 14.20 -17.78
CA GLN A 152 -2.43 13.96 -19.23
C GLN A 152 -1.04 14.36 -19.72
N LYS A 153 -0.61 15.61 -19.43
CA LYS A 153 0.70 16.11 -19.86
C LYS A 153 1.89 15.33 -19.29
N VAL A 154 1.74 14.76 -18.09
CA VAL A 154 2.77 13.90 -17.50
C VAL A 154 2.80 12.56 -18.24
N TYR A 155 1.65 11.93 -18.45
CA TYR A 155 1.56 10.65 -19.16
C TYR A 155 1.98 10.75 -20.64
N GLU A 156 1.65 11.85 -21.31
CA GLU A 156 2.14 12.15 -22.67
C GLU A 156 3.67 12.11 -22.75
N GLN A 157 4.36 12.63 -21.72
CA GLN A 157 5.82 12.69 -21.68
C GLN A 157 6.47 11.34 -21.34
N CYS A 158 5.73 10.41 -20.70
CA CYS A 158 6.25 9.10 -20.33
C CYS A 158 6.56 8.25 -21.56
N SER A 159 7.69 7.56 -21.53
CA SER A 159 7.99 6.45 -22.43
C SER A 159 7.20 5.21 -22.05
N LYS A 160 7.08 4.93 -20.74
CA LYS A 160 6.26 3.85 -20.18
C LYS A 160 5.54 4.34 -18.92
N ILE A 161 4.36 3.75 -18.67
CA ILE A 161 3.53 3.95 -17.48
C ILE A 161 3.33 2.59 -16.85
N LEU A 162 3.97 2.38 -15.71
CA LEU A 162 3.85 1.14 -14.94
C LEU A 162 2.62 1.19 -14.06
N ILE A 163 1.79 0.16 -14.12
CA ILE A 163 0.53 0.08 -13.38
C ILE A 163 0.55 -1.09 -12.39
N GLY A 164 0.24 -0.82 -11.12
CA GLY A 164 0.21 -1.82 -10.06
C GLY A 164 -1.06 -2.68 -10.04
N SER A 165 -2.10 -2.26 -10.78
CA SER A 165 -3.38 -2.95 -10.92
C SER A 165 -3.86 -2.89 -12.37
N LYS A 166 -4.49 -3.96 -12.86
CA LYS A 166 -5.04 -4.04 -14.23
C LYS A 166 -6.15 -3.00 -14.44
N GLY A 167 -6.96 -2.71 -13.41
CA GLY A 167 -8.03 -1.70 -13.46
C GLY A 167 -7.55 -0.28 -13.68
N PHE A 168 -6.29 0.04 -13.36
CA PHE A 168 -5.73 1.36 -13.63
C PHE A 168 -5.69 1.68 -15.13
N ALA A 169 -5.57 0.66 -15.99
CA ALA A 169 -5.50 0.85 -17.43
C ALA A 169 -6.71 1.62 -17.98
N LYS A 170 -7.92 1.27 -17.53
CA LYS A 170 -9.15 1.94 -17.96
C LYS A 170 -9.12 3.43 -17.62
N SER A 171 -8.91 3.76 -16.34
CA SER A 171 -8.87 5.16 -15.87
C SER A 171 -7.75 5.98 -16.56
N ILE A 172 -6.59 5.38 -16.80
CA ILE A 172 -5.49 6.07 -17.50
C ILE A 172 -5.84 6.34 -18.97
N CYS A 173 -6.44 5.36 -19.67
CA CYS A 173 -6.84 5.50 -21.07
C CYS A 173 -8.04 6.44 -21.26
N GLU A 174 -8.89 6.65 -20.29
CA GLU A 174 -9.92 7.70 -20.32
C GLU A 174 -9.34 9.12 -20.35
N LYS A 175 -8.08 9.29 -19.92
CA LYS A 175 -7.38 10.58 -19.94
C LYS A 175 -6.60 10.83 -21.24
N GLY A 176 -6.46 9.83 -22.13
CA GLY A 176 -5.76 9.92 -23.40
C GLY A 176 -5.38 8.56 -23.96
N ASP A 177 -4.85 8.54 -25.18
CA ASP A 177 -4.37 7.30 -25.81
C ASP A 177 -2.98 6.92 -25.27
N PHE A 178 -2.99 6.13 -24.19
CA PHE A 178 -1.77 5.68 -23.50
C PHE A 178 -1.61 4.17 -23.48
N LYS A 179 -2.47 3.41 -24.19
CA LYS A 179 -2.50 1.95 -24.17
C LYS A 179 -1.13 1.31 -24.41
N ASP A 180 -0.41 1.78 -25.43
CA ASP A 180 0.90 1.24 -25.83
C ASP A 180 2.04 1.59 -24.85
N LYS A 181 1.78 2.51 -23.91
CA LYS A 181 2.73 2.88 -22.86
C LYS A 181 2.52 2.09 -21.57
N LEU A 182 1.36 1.43 -21.40
CA LEU A 182 1.03 0.71 -20.18
C LEU A 182 1.83 -0.57 -20.06
N VAL A 183 2.40 -0.79 -18.87
CA VAL A 183 3.08 -2.03 -18.50
C VAL A 183 2.59 -2.45 -17.13
N TYR A 184 2.10 -3.69 -17.00
CA TYR A 184 1.72 -4.23 -15.70
C TYR A 184 2.97 -4.45 -14.86
N PHE A 185 3.02 -3.78 -13.72
CA PHE A 185 4.15 -3.79 -12.80
C PHE A 185 3.62 -3.78 -11.37
N PRO A 186 3.21 -4.95 -10.87
CA PRO A 186 2.57 -5.06 -9.57
C PRO A 186 3.55 -4.82 -8.42
N ASN A 187 3.00 -4.48 -7.26
CA ASN A 187 3.75 -4.44 -6.02
C ASN A 187 4.16 -5.86 -5.60
N TRP A 188 5.19 -5.95 -4.78
CA TRP A 188 5.62 -7.18 -4.10
C TRP A 188 5.57 -7.00 -2.59
N ALA A 189 5.54 -8.12 -1.87
CA ALA A 189 5.64 -8.10 -0.42
C ALA A 189 7.10 -7.84 0.03
N GLU A 190 7.26 -7.13 1.15
CA GLU A 190 8.58 -7.02 1.80
C GLU A 190 9.03 -8.39 2.29
N ASP A 191 10.29 -8.74 2.07
CA ASP A 191 10.89 -9.91 2.67
C ASP A 191 11.29 -9.60 4.13
N ILE A 192 10.42 -10.00 5.05
CA ILE A 192 10.62 -9.83 6.49
C ILE A 192 10.95 -11.15 7.20
N LYS A 193 11.15 -12.23 6.43
CA LYS A 193 11.51 -13.54 7.00
C LYS A 193 12.82 -13.48 7.77
N GLY A 194 12.85 -14.16 8.90
CA GLY A 194 14.06 -14.28 9.73
C GLY A 194 14.39 -13.06 10.60
N LYS A 195 13.52 -12.03 10.62
CA LYS A 195 13.73 -10.81 11.42
C LYS A 195 12.90 -10.75 12.70
N VAL A 196 12.20 -11.84 13.03
CA VAL A 196 11.37 -11.90 14.25
C VAL A 196 12.24 -11.78 15.49
N PRO A 197 11.91 -10.90 16.45
CA PRO A 197 12.62 -10.82 17.73
C PRO A 197 12.62 -12.16 18.45
N ILE A 198 13.76 -12.54 19.03
CA ILE A 198 13.96 -13.87 19.68
C ILE A 198 13.02 -14.09 20.87
N ASP A 199 12.64 -13.02 21.55
CA ASP A 199 11.78 -13.00 22.75
C ASP A 199 10.29 -12.81 22.43
N PHE A 200 9.90 -12.77 21.14
CA PHE A 200 8.49 -12.61 20.78
C PHE A 200 7.72 -13.92 20.95
N ASP A 201 6.84 -13.96 21.94
CA ASP A 201 5.93 -15.08 22.20
C ASP A 201 4.49 -14.72 21.84
N ILE A 202 3.97 -15.32 20.77
CA ILE A 202 2.58 -15.13 20.31
C ILE A 202 1.56 -15.69 21.28
N ARG A 203 1.91 -16.74 22.04
CA ARG A 203 1.00 -17.38 23.00
C ARG A 203 0.73 -16.52 24.23
N SER A 204 1.55 -15.50 24.47
CA SER A 204 1.26 -14.49 25.50
C SER A 204 0.12 -13.54 25.13
N ILE A 205 -0.38 -13.60 23.89
CA ILE A 205 -1.39 -12.71 23.32
C ILE A 205 -2.69 -13.48 23.08
N LYS A 206 -3.79 -13.13 23.77
CA LYS A 206 -5.10 -13.72 23.52
C LYS A 206 -5.64 -13.31 22.14
N PRO A 207 -6.31 -14.21 21.40
CA PRO A 207 -6.65 -15.61 21.73
C PRO A 207 -5.63 -16.64 21.19
N PHE A 208 -4.37 -16.27 20.91
CA PHE A 208 -3.37 -17.20 20.37
C PHE A 208 -2.85 -18.23 21.39
N ASP A 209 -3.26 -18.12 22.64
CA ASP A 209 -3.06 -19.11 23.71
C ASP A 209 -4.05 -20.30 23.64
N ASP A 210 -5.15 -20.17 22.90
CA ASP A 210 -6.16 -21.22 22.71
C ASP A 210 -5.91 -21.97 21.38
N GLU A 211 -5.47 -23.20 21.47
CA GLU A 211 -5.20 -24.06 20.30
C GLU A 211 -6.47 -24.44 19.51
N ASN A 212 -7.65 -24.29 20.12
CA ASN A 212 -8.95 -24.56 19.48
C ASN A 212 -9.56 -23.32 18.84
N ALA A 213 -8.98 -22.14 19.02
CA ALA A 213 -9.48 -20.92 18.42
C ALA A 213 -9.36 -20.91 16.90
N PHE A 214 -10.45 -20.58 16.23
CA PHE A 214 -10.46 -20.30 14.78
C PHE A 214 -10.24 -18.80 14.57
N ILE A 215 -9.01 -18.41 14.27
CA ILE A 215 -8.58 -17.03 14.29
C ILE A 215 -8.71 -16.40 12.89
N ILE A 216 -9.54 -15.37 12.79
CA ILE A 216 -9.69 -14.49 11.63
C ILE A 216 -8.89 -13.22 11.92
N LEU A 217 -7.75 -13.07 11.24
CA LEU A 217 -6.77 -12.04 11.52
C LEU A 217 -6.85 -10.89 10.54
N PHE A 218 -7.09 -9.68 11.04
CA PHE A 218 -6.83 -8.43 10.32
C PHE A 218 -5.54 -7.79 10.83
N ALA A 219 -4.58 -7.50 9.95
CA ALA A 219 -3.35 -6.79 10.30
C ALA A 219 -3.22 -5.48 9.53
N GLY A 220 -3.11 -4.34 10.26
CA GLY A 220 -2.85 -3.05 9.62
C GLY A 220 -3.48 -1.83 10.30
N ASN A 221 -3.63 -0.75 9.53
CA ASN A 221 -4.23 0.49 10.02
C ASN A 221 -5.73 0.32 10.27
N LEU A 222 -6.20 0.69 11.46
CA LEU A 222 -7.62 0.71 11.84
C LEU A 222 -8.22 2.07 11.42
N GLY A 223 -8.35 2.25 10.11
CA GLY A 223 -8.79 3.52 9.51
C GLY A 223 -10.17 3.41 8.84
N GLU A 224 -10.65 4.56 8.38
CA GLU A 224 -11.98 4.71 7.77
C GLU A 224 -12.16 3.87 6.49
N ALA A 225 -11.10 3.78 5.68
CA ALA A 225 -11.11 3.06 4.41
C ALA A 225 -11.33 1.55 4.56
N GLN A 226 -11.00 0.96 5.70
CA GLN A 226 -11.06 -0.48 5.93
C GLN A 226 -12.46 -1.01 6.26
N ASN A 227 -13.44 -0.14 6.49
CA ASN A 227 -14.83 -0.54 6.80
C ASN A 227 -14.96 -1.62 7.88
N LEU A 228 -14.20 -1.49 8.98
CA LEU A 228 -14.14 -2.50 10.04
C LEU A 228 -15.41 -2.54 10.91
N ASP A 229 -16.25 -1.54 10.82
CA ASP A 229 -17.59 -1.55 11.43
C ASP A 229 -18.40 -2.75 10.89
N ALA A 230 -18.44 -2.92 9.56
CA ALA A 230 -19.11 -4.05 8.94
C ALA A 230 -18.47 -5.41 9.32
N VAL A 231 -17.17 -5.44 9.55
CA VAL A 231 -16.50 -6.66 10.06
C VAL A 231 -16.97 -7.01 11.48
N ILE A 232 -17.17 -6.00 12.35
CA ILE A 232 -17.69 -6.24 13.71
C ILE A 232 -19.16 -6.68 13.66
N GLU A 233 -19.97 -6.14 12.73
CA GLU A 233 -21.34 -6.64 12.52
C GLU A 233 -21.33 -8.12 12.10
N ALA A 234 -20.45 -8.53 11.18
CA ALA A 234 -20.29 -9.94 10.83
C ALA A 234 -19.87 -10.80 12.04
N ALA A 235 -18.94 -10.31 12.87
CA ALA A 235 -18.53 -10.99 14.09
C ALA A 235 -19.71 -11.19 15.06
N ASN A 236 -20.62 -10.20 15.15
CA ASN A 236 -21.83 -10.30 15.96
C ASN A 236 -22.77 -11.41 15.46
N LEU A 237 -22.85 -11.65 14.12
CA LEU A 237 -23.69 -12.71 13.53
C LEU A 237 -23.15 -14.13 13.73
N VAL A 238 -21.89 -14.29 14.14
CA VAL A 238 -21.26 -15.61 14.38
C VAL A 238 -20.84 -15.84 15.84
N ARG A 239 -21.24 -14.95 16.75
CA ARG A 239 -20.78 -14.93 18.15
C ARG A 239 -21.18 -16.13 18.98
N GLU A 240 -22.24 -16.88 18.56
CA GLU A 240 -22.64 -18.10 19.26
C GLU A 240 -21.58 -19.21 19.17
N ASN A 241 -20.70 -19.15 18.20
CA ASN A 241 -19.59 -20.08 18.11
C ASN A 241 -18.37 -19.48 18.85
N SER A 242 -18.18 -19.90 20.09
CA SER A 242 -17.11 -19.40 20.95
C SER A 242 -15.69 -19.64 20.43
N ARG A 243 -15.51 -20.55 19.46
CA ARG A 243 -14.20 -20.83 18.84
C ARG A 243 -13.81 -19.80 17.79
N ILE A 244 -14.77 -19.08 17.20
CA ILE A 244 -14.49 -18.05 16.18
C ILE A 244 -14.00 -16.77 16.87
N LYS A 245 -12.80 -16.33 16.49
CA LYS A 245 -12.15 -15.15 17.07
C LYS A 245 -11.69 -14.20 15.97
N PHE A 246 -12.09 -12.93 16.05
CA PHE A 246 -11.61 -11.86 15.20
C PHE A 246 -10.50 -11.11 15.92
N VAL A 247 -9.32 -11.06 15.33
CA VAL A 247 -8.14 -10.41 15.92
C VAL A 247 -7.68 -9.25 15.05
N PHE A 248 -7.68 -8.05 15.64
CA PHE A 248 -7.20 -6.85 14.97
C PHE A 248 -5.80 -6.48 15.50
N VAL A 249 -4.78 -6.70 14.66
CA VAL A 249 -3.40 -6.30 14.93
C VAL A 249 -3.11 -4.99 14.24
N GLY A 250 -2.87 -3.94 15.02
CA GLY A 250 -2.60 -2.61 14.49
C GLY A 250 -3.20 -1.50 15.33
N ASP A 251 -3.20 -0.30 14.76
CA ASP A 251 -3.72 0.90 15.38
C ASP A 251 -4.28 1.85 14.33
N GLY A 252 -5.07 2.85 14.72
CA GLY A 252 -5.64 3.82 13.80
C GLY A 252 -6.71 4.70 14.43
N ARG A 253 -7.16 5.69 13.67
CA ARG A 253 -8.11 6.70 14.15
C ARG A 253 -9.47 6.13 14.55
N ARG A 254 -9.82 4.95 14.05
CA ARG A 254 -11.11 4.30 14.33
C ARG A 254 -11.06 3.33 15.52
N ARG A 255 -9.88 3.08 16.09
CA ARG A 255 -9.71 2.07 17.15
C ARG A 255 -10.69 2.23 18.31
N GLU A 256 -10.74 3.43 18.90
CA GLU A 256 -11.63 3.71 20.04
C GLU A 256 -13.12 3.51 19.66
N HIS A 257 -13.52 3.99 18.49
CA HIS A 257 -14.87 3.79 17.97
C HIS A 257 -15.21 2.30 17.82
N LEU A 258 -14.32 1.52 17.22
CA LEU A 258 -14.51 0.06 17.03
C LEU A 258 -14.59 -0.68 18.37
N GLN A 259 -13.76 -0.32 19.33
CA GLN A 259 -13.83 -0.86 20.70
C GLN A 259 -15.17 -0.54 21.39
N ASN A 260 -15.73 0.64 21.14
CA ASN A 260 -17.04 1.02 21.68
C ASN A 260 -18.18 0.20 21.06
N ILE A 261 -18.09 -0.13 19.74
CA ILE A 261 -19.06 -1.04 19.10
C ILE A 261 -18.96 -2.45 19.69
N VAL A 262 -17.74 -2.98 19.87
CA VAL A 262 -17.51 -4.29 20.49
C VAL A 262 -18.14 -4.36 21.88
N LYS A 263 -17.94 -3.35 22.73
CA LYS A 263 -18.57 -3.26 24.05
C LYS A 263 -20.09 -3.17 23.98
N LYS A 264 -20.61 -2.35 23.05
CA LYS A 264 -22.07 -2.19 22.86
C LYS A 264 -22.75 -3.52 22.54
N TYR A 265 -22.09 -4.38 21.78
CA TYR A 265 -22.62 -5.70 21.37
C TYR A 265 -22.18 -6.85 22.28
N ALA A 266 -21.42 -6.56 23.35
CA ALA A 266 -20.86 -7.58 24.25
C ALA A 266 -20.08 -8.65 23.49
N LEU A 267 -19.12 -8.21 22.65
CA LEU A 267 -18.30 -9.06 21.77
C LEU A 267 -16.85 -9.21 22.25
N GLU A 268 -16.52 -8.84 23.50
CA GLU A 268 -15.15 -8.86 24.01
C GLU A 268 -14.49 -10.24 23.96
N GLU A 269 -15.30 -11.29 24.04
CA GLU A 269 -14.83 -12.68 23.89
C GLU A 269 -14.67 -13.14 22.44
N THR A 270 -15.26 -12.40 21.47
CA THR A 270 -15.21 -12.73 20.03
C THR A 270 -14.23 -11.86 19.28
N VAL A 271 -14.07 -10.59 19.69
CA VAL A 271 -13.27 -9.57 18.99
C VAL A 271 -12.20 -9.00 19.90
N SER A 272 -10.94 -9.09 19.47
CA SER A 272 -9.80 -8.56 20.24
C SER A 272 -8.97 -7.56 19.45
N PHE A 273 -8.43 -6.54 20.12
CA PHE A 273 -7.54 -5.52 19.59
C PHE A 273 -6.19 -5.63 20.31
N THR A 274 -5.20 -6.20 19.65
CA THR A 274 -3.89 -6.46 20.26
C THR A 274 -2.97 -5.22 20.29
N GLY A 275 -3.31 -4.17 19.51
CA GLY A 275 -2.48 -2.99 19.36
C GLY A 275 -1.42 -3.14 18.27
N ARG A 276 -0.44 -2.23 18.29
CA ARG A 276 0.61 -2.16 17.28
C ARG A 276 1.81 -3.01 17.69
N TYR A 277 2.27 -3.83 16.75
CA TYR A 277 3.49 -4.63 16.87
C TYR A 277 4.51 -4.26 15.77
N PRO A 278 5.80 -4.55 15.96
CA PRO A 278 6.81 -4.43 14.93
C PRO A 278 6.45 -5.26 13.69
N ILE A 279 6.78 -4.76 12.49
CA ILE A 279 6.42 -5.44 11.24
C ILE A 279 7.05 -6.83 11.15
N GLU A 280 8.20 -7.01 11.77
CA GLU A 280 8.96 -8.26 11.82
C GLU A 280 8.18 -9.39 12.53
N THR A 281 7.22 -9.06 13.39
CA THR A 281 6.38 -10.04 14.09
C THR A 281 5.15 -10.46 13.28
N MET A 282 4.80 -9.73 12.22
CA MET A 282 3.59 -10.00 11.43
C MET A 282 3.52 -11.40 10.85
N PRO A 283 4.62 -12.01 10.33
CA PRO A 283 4.57 -13.39 9.87
C PRO A 283 4.15 -14.37 10.98
N VAL A 284 4.54 -14.14 12.23
CA VAL A 284 4.17 -15.01 13.36
C VAL A 284 2.67 -14.92 13.62
N PHE A 285 2.10 -13.70 13.65
CA PHE A 285 0.65 -13.52 13.78
C PHE A 285 -0.10 -14.25 12.65
N MET A 286 0.35 -14.08 11.40
CA MET A 286 -0.31 -14.66 10.23
C MET A 286 -0.20 -16.18 10.19
N GLN A 287 0.96 -16.75 10.56
CA GLN A 287 1.13 -18.21 10.61
C GLN A 287 0.24 -18.86 11.68
N ASN A 288 -0.08 -18.16 12.76
CA ASN A 288 -0.96 -18.64 13.82
C ASN A 288 -2.44 -18.26 13.60
N ALA A 289 -2.79 -17.62 12.49
CA ALA A 289 -4.17 -17.38 12.07
C ALA A 289 -4.71 -18.55 11.23
N SER A 290 -6.03 -18.76 11.30
CA SER A 290 -6.74 -19.69 10.42
C SER A 290 -6.99 -19.05 9.05
N VAL A 291 -7.41 -17.78 9.03
CA VAL A 291 -7.76 -17.01 7.82
C VAL A 291 -7.26 -15.56 7.97
N LEU A 292 -6.75 -14.98 6.89
CA LEU A 292 -6.33 -13.59 6.86
C LEU A 292 -7.44 -12.72 6.28
N LEU A 293 -7.92 -11.77 7.08
CA LEU A 293 -9.02 -10.88 6.72
C LEU A 293 -8.52 -9.58 6.09
N PHE A 294 -9.13 -9.22 4.99
CA PHE A 294 -8.92 -7.94 4.34
C PHE A 294 -10.28 -7.28 4.00
N SER A 295 -10.41 -5.98 4.22
CA SER A 295 -11.66 -5.26 4.01
C SER A 295 -11.39 -3.82 3.55
N LEU A 296 -12.22 -3.31 2.62
CA LEU A 296 -12.26 -1.92 2.18
C LEU A 296 -13.71 -1.47 1.96
N LYS A 297 -13.92 -0.16 2.03
CA LYS A 297 -15.15 0.49 1.59
C LYS A 297 -15.37 0.33 0.08
N ASP A 298 -16.63 0.39 -0.35
CA ASP A 298 -16.98 0.46 -1.76
C ASP A 298 -16.74 1.88 -2.29
N GLU A 299 -15.53 2.10 -2.80
CA GLU A 299 -15.12 3.36 -3.40
C GLU A 299 -14.49 3.09 -4.77
N PRO A 300 -14.82 3.88 -5.81
CA PRO A 300 -14.34 3.63 -7.17
C PRO A 300 -12.82 3.48 -7.28
N CYS A 301 -12.05 4.26 -6.53
CA CYS A 301 -10.60 4.16 -6.55
C CYS A 301 -10.08 2.87 -5.89
N PHE A 302 -10.77 2.34 -4.87
CA PHE A 302 -10.39 1.08 -4.22
C PHE A 302 -10.72 -0.11 -5.11
N ASN A 303 -11.84 -0.04 -5.85
CA ASN A 303 -12.26 -1.10 -6.76
C ASN A 303 -11.28 -1.30 -7.94
N LEU A 304 -10.57 -0.24 -8.33
CA LEU A 304 -9.54 -0.30 -9.38
C LEU A 304 -8.15 -0.68 -8.85
N THR A 305 -7.99 -0.85 -7.54
CA THR A 305 -6.68 -1.04 -6.90
C THR A 305 -6.54 -2.47 -6.36
N VAL A 306 -5.39 -3.11 -6.61
CA VAL A 306 -4.95 -4.26 -5.84
C VAL A 306 -4.12 -3.77 -4.66
N PRO A 307 -4.67 -3.83 -3.43
CA PRO A 307 -3.94 -3.35 -2.27
C PRO A 307 -2.74 -4.23 -1.94
N SER A 308 -1.63 -3.62 -1.54
CA SER A 308 -0.38 -4.33 -1.20
C SER A 308 -0.53 -5.39 -0.08
N LYS A 309 -1.58 -5.30 0.74
CA LYS A 309 -1.91 -6.33 1.72
C LYS A 309 -2.25 -7.67 1.09
N VAL A 310 -2.90 -7.67 -0.07
CA VAL A 310 -3.29 -8.91 -0.75
C VAL A 310 -2.04 -9.70 -1.15
N GLN A 311 -1.06 -9.02 -1.77
CA GLN A 311 0.22 -9.67 -2.12
C GLN A 311 0.96 -10.16 -0.86
N PHE A 312 0.96 -9.36 0.22
CA PHE A 312 1.60 -9.77 1.46
C PHE A 312 0.90 -10.97 2.10
N TYR A 313 -0.44 -11.01 2.09
CA TYR A 313 -1.21 -12.15 2.63
C TYR A 313 -0.99 -13.41 1.79
N MET A 314 -1.02 -13.30 0.46
CA MET A 314 -0.68 -14.42 -0.42
C MET A 314 0.70 -15.00 -0.11
N SER A 315 1.72 -14.14 0.12
CA SER A 315 3.08 -14.57 0.44
C SER A 315 3.19 -15.37 1.75
N GLN A 316 2.19 -15.27 2.64
CA GLN A 316 2.17 -15.97 3.93
C GLN A 316 1.60 -17.39 3.82
N GLY A 317 0.98 -17.78 2.70
CA GLY A 317 0.46 -19.12 2.49
C GLY A 317 -0.75 -19.46 3.38
N LYS A 318 -1.60 -18.48 3.67
CA LYS A 318 -2.85 -18.66 4.43
C LYS A 318 -4.05 -18.27 3.57
N PRO A 319 -5.23 -18.91 3.79
CA PRO A 319 -6.45 -18.51 3.11
C PRO A 319 -6.76 -17.03 3.34
N ILE A 320 -7.32 -16.38 2.33
CA ILE A 320 -7.71 -14.96 2.40
C ILE A 320 -9.24 -14.85 2.40
N LEU A 321 -9.78 -14.12 3.36
CA LEU A 321 -11.18 -13.70 3.37
C LEU A 321 -11.22 -12.19 3.12
N ALA A 322 -11.85 -11.75 2.04
CA ALA A 322 -11.88 -10.36 1.66
C ALA A 322 -13.33 -9.84 1.54
N MET A 323 -13.59 -8.68 2.16
CA MET A 323 -14.85 -7.94 1.97
C MET A 323 -14.53 -6.71 1.12
N ILE A 324 -14.46 -6.90 -0.20
CA ILE A 324 -14.02 -5.90 -1.20
C ILE A 324 -14.69 -6.14 -2.56
N ASN A 325 -14.66 -5.10 -3.41
CA ASN A 325 -15.06 -5.17 -4.81
C ASN A 325 -13.85 -4.99 -5.75
N GLY A 326 -14.04 -5.27 -7.05
CA GLY A 326 -13.11 -4.95 -8.13
C GLY A 326 -11.84 -5.79 -8.18
N ASP A 327 -10.74 -5.20 -8.68
CA ASP A 327 -9.49 -5.90 -9.02
C ASP A 327 -8.94 -6.76 -7.88
N GLY A 328 -9.10 -6.31 -6.63
CA GLY A 328 -8.64 -7.09 -5.47
C GLY A 328 -9.46 -8.37 -5.26
N ALA A 329 -10.79 -8.31 -5.46
CA ALA A 329 -11.67 -9.47 -5.40
C ALA A 329 -11.39 -10.45 -6.54
N ASP A 330 -11.24 -9.93 -7.76
CA ASP A 330 -10.93 -10.72 -8.96
C ASP A 330 -9.59 -11.44 -8.81
N LEU A 331 -8.59 -10.80 -8.23
CA LEU A 331 -7.29 -11.39 -7.97
C LEU A 331 -7.35 -12.58 -7.00
N ILE A 332 -8.12 -12.46 -5.91
CA ILE A 332 -8.30 -13.57 -4.95
C ILE A 332 -8.96 -14.76 -5.62
N LYS A 333 -9.94 -14.52 -6.49
CA LYS A 333 -10.62 -15.54 -7.28
C LYS A 333 -9.68 -16.16 -8.34
N GLU A 334 -8.92 -15.33 -9.08
CA GLU A 334 -7.94 -15.79 -10.08
C GLU A 334 -6.87 -16.68 -9.42
N ALA A 335 -6.39 -16.31 -8.26
CA ALA A 335 -5.40 -17.09 -7.50
C ALA A 335 -5.99 -18.30 -6.78
N ASN A 336 -7.30 -18.45 -6.74
CA ASN A 336 -8.00 -19.50 -5.96
C ASN A 336 -7.44 -19.64 -4.54
N CYS A 337 -7.22 -18.50 -3.86
CA CYS A 337 -6.53 -18.44 -2.57
C CYS A 337 -7.45 -18.06 -1.40
N GLY A 338 -8.76 -18.03 -1.65
CA GLY A 338 -9.73 -17.67 -0.64
C GLY A 338 -11.08 -17.24 -1.18
N MET A 339 -11.84 -16.55 -0.35
CA MET A 339 -13.16 -16.03 -0.67
C MET A 339 -13.17 -14.50 -0.66
N SER A 340 -13.93 -13.91 -1.58
CA SER A 340 -14.27 -12.48 -1.56
C SER A 340 -15.79 -12.31 -1.53
N VAL A 341 -16.25 -11.38 -0.68
CA VAL A 341 -17.66 -10.98 -0.57
C VAL A 341 -17.78 -9.49 -0.89
N PRO A 342 -18.95 -8.98 -1.28
CA PRO A 342 -19.13 -7.59 -1.63
C PRO A 342 -18.71 -6.65 -0.49
N ALA A 343 -18.14 -5.50 -0.85
CA ALA A 343 -17.72 -4.51 0.12
C ALA A 343 -18.91 -3.99 0.95
N GLY A 344 -18.81 -4.08 2.27
CA GLY A 344 -19.85 -3.68 3.21
C GLY A 344 -20.93 -4.73 3.49
N ASP A 345 -20.94 -5.85 2.79
CA ASP A 345 -21.88 -6.96 3.01
C ASP A 345 -21.41 -7.83 4.18
N TYR A 346 -21.80 -7.43 5.39
CA TYR A 346 -21.42 -8.12 6.62
C TYR A 346 -22.16 -9.47 6.80
N GLU A 347 -23.34 -9.65 6.18
CA GLU A 347 -24.07 -10.90 6.21
C GLU A 347 -23.34 -11.95 5.37
N ALA A 348 -22.97 -11.60 4.13
CA ALA A 348 -22.15 -12.46 3.28
C ALA A 348 -20.77 -12.74 3.91
N LEU A 349 -20.19 -11.77 4.64
CA LEU A 349 -18.95 -12.00 5.38
C LEU A 349 -19.13 -13.02 6.49
N ALA A 350 -20.22 -12.94 7.27
CA ALA A 350 -20.54 -13.91 8.31
C ALA A 350 -20.75 -15.32 7.75
N ASP A 351 -21.43 -15.44 6.60
CA ASP A 351 -21.63 -16.72 5.91
C ASP A 351 -20.31 -17.31 5.41
N ALA A 352 -19.43 -16.50 4.84
CA ALA A 352 -18.10 -16.93 4.43
C ALA A 352 -17.26 -17.40 5.65
N VAL A 353 -17.38 -16.74 6.79
CA VAL A 353 -16.74 -17.16 8.06
C VAL A 353 -17.25 -18.53 8.50
N ARG A 354 -18.57 -18.77 8.47
CA ARG A 354 -19.15 -20.07 8.79
C ARG A 354 -18.64 -21.16 7.85
N GLN A 355 -18.55 -20.84 6.56
CA GLN A 355 -18.03 -21.76 5.56
C GLN A 355 -16.56 -22.12 5.84
N TYR A 356 -15.69 -21.13 6.09
CA TYR A 356 -14.30 -21.39 6.47
C TYR A 356 -14.17 -22.23 7.74
N PHE A 357 -15.01 -21.95 8.74
CA PHE A 357 -14.99 -22.68 10.01
C PHE A 357 -15.33 -24.16 9.84
N THR A 358 -16.13 -24.53 8.82
CA THR A 358 -16.52 -25.92 8.54
C THR A 358 -15.56 -26.65 7.60
N MET A 359 -14.63 -25.94 6.96
CA MET A 359 -13.61 -26.55 6.08
C MET A 359 -12.63 -27.40 6.88
N GLN A 360 -12.20 -28.49 6.24
CA GLN A 360 -11.11 -29.30 6.78
C GLN A 360 -9.78 -28.50 6.70
N LYS A 361 -8.85 -28.85 7.57
CA LYS A 361 -7.55 -28.18 7.63
C LYS A 361 -6.81 -28.24 6.29
N GLU A 362 -6.88 -29.36 5.62
CA GLU A 362 -6.27 -29.63 4.32
C GLU A 362 -6.83 -28.71 3.23
N GLU A 363 -8.14 -28.42 3.25
CA GLU A 363 -8.77 -27.50 2.31
C GLU A 363 -8.26 -26.06 2.50
N LEU A 364 -8.13 -25.62 3.77
CA LEU A 364 -7.55 -24.32 4.11
C LEU A 364 -6.07 -24.23 3.68
N GLU A 365 -5.30 -25.30 3.87
CA GLU A 365 -3.89 -25.36 3.45
C GLU A 365 -3.74 -25.27 1.92
N VAL A 366 -4.64 -25.90 1.16
CA VAL A 366 -4.68 -25.80 -0.31
C VAL A 366 -4.91 -24.35 -0.76
N LEU A 367 -5.88 -23.64 -0.17
CA LEU A 367 -6.13 -22.24 -0.50
C LEU A 367 -4.89 -21.37 -0.20
N GLY A 368 -4.27 -21.58 0.95
CA GLY A 368 -3.04 -20.89 1.32
C GLY A 368 -1.90 -21.17 0.36
N PHE A 369 -1.70 -22.44 -0.02
CA PHE A 369 -0.67 -22.86 -0.97
C PHE A 369 -0.88 -22.24 -2.37
N ASN A 370 -2.12 -22.20 -2.84
CA ASN A 370 -2.48 -21.54 -4.10
C ASN A 370 -2.07 -20.06 -4.08
N GLY A 371 -2.41 -19.33 -3.00
CA GLY A 371 -2.03 -17.93 -2.83
C GLY A 371 -0.50 -17.72 -2.86
N MET A 372 0.24 -18.58 -2.15
CA MET A 372 1.70 -18.50 -2.12
C MET A 372 2.33 -18.81 -3.49
N THR A 373 1.79 -19.79 -4.21
CA THR A 373 2.26 -20.14 -5.55
C THR A 373 1.99 -19.01 -6.52
N PHE A 374 0.77 -18.49 -6.54
CA PHE A 374 0.40 -17.35 -7.37
C PHE A 374 1.27 -16.12 -7.08
N TYR A 375 1.56 -15.84 -5.79
CA TYR A 375 2.47 -14.77 -5.40
C TYR A 375 3.87 -14.94 -5.99
N LYS A 376 4.45 -16.14 -5.89
CA LYS A 376 5.80 -16.43 -6.41
C LYS A 376 5.88 -16.25 -7.93
N GLU A 377 4.83 -16.60 -8.66
CA GLU A 377 4.78 -16.52 -10.11
C GLU A 377 4.51 -15.09 -10.62
N ASN A 378 3.66 -14.32 -9.92
CA ASN A 378 3.14 -13.06 -10.43
C ASN A 378 3.67 -11.80 -9.71
N PHE A 379 4.13 -11.93 -8.46
CA PHE A 379 4.54 -10.81 -7.61
C PHE A 379 5.98 -10.94 -7.11
N ASN A 380 6.78 -11.73 -7.79
CA ASN A 380 8.18 -11.91 -7.45
C ASN A 380 8.97 -10.64 -7.78
N LYS A 381 9.67 -10.11 -6.77
CA LYS A 381 10.51 -8.91 -6.89
C LYS A 381 11.53 -9.04 -8.03
N GLU A 382 12.19 -10.18 -8.13
CA GLU A 382 13.25 -10.41 -9.14
C GLU A 382 12.70 -10.29 -10.57
N VAL A 383 11.52 -10.88 -10.82
CA VAL A 383 10.83 -10.77 -12.12
C VAL A 383 10.47 -9.31 -12.42
N SER A 384 9.91 -8.60 -11.43
CA SER A 384 9.58 -7.18 -11.59
C SER A 384 10.83 -6.33 -11.85
N MET A 385 11.91 -6.58 -11.13
CA MET A 385 13.16 -5.81 -11.32
C MET A 385 13.82 -6.11 -12.67
N ASN A 386 13.78 -7.35 -13.16
CA ASN A 386 14.26 -7.70 -14.50
C ASN A 386 13.44 -6.99 -15.59
N LEU A 387 12.11 -6.94 -15.42
CA LEU A 387 11.24 -6.16 -16.30
C LEU A 387 11.60 -4.67 -16.27
N LEU A 388 11.76 -4.07 -15.06
CA LEU A 388 12.15 -2.66 -14.94
C LEU A 388 13.47 -2.39 -15.63
N GLU A 389 14.49 -3.21 -15.42
CA GLU A 389 15.81 -3.10 -16.05
C GLU A 389 15.71 -3.12 -17.58
N SER A 390 14.85 -3.97 -18.15
CA SER A 390 14.61 -4.02 -19.60
C SER A 390 13.95 -2.75 -20.18
N LEU A 391 13.32 -1.95 -19.34
CA LEU A 391 12.65 -0.69 -19.71
C LEU A 391 13.55 0.53 -19.51
N LEU A 392 14.62 0.41 -18.71
CA LEU A 392 15.62 1.45 -18.48
C LEU A 392 16.67 1.49 -19.60
#